data_90a4a0f424de989d6391cf5c88d02fef
#
_entry.id   90a4a0f424de989d6391cf5c88d02fef
#
_cell.length_a   1.000
_cell.length_b   1.000
_cell.length_c   1.000
_cell.angle_alpha   90.00
_cell.angle_beta   90.00
_cell.angle_gamma   90.00
#
_symmetry.space_group_name_H-M   'P 1'
#
loop_
_entity.id
_entity.type
_entity.pdbx_description
1 polymer ?
#
loop_
_entity_poly.entity_id
_entity_poly.type
_entity_poly.pdbx_seq_one_letter_code
_entity_poly.pdbx_strand_id
1 'polypeptide(L)'
;MSIYEHEKNNNSFKSRKNPVFFIAEIGGNHEGNFEYAQVLTRLALESGADAVKFQFYTGDSLVSPIESSDRNAHFKKFELLDEENLNLIRMVEDSGSIPMASVWSAQMLNWANPRLSIHKVGSGDLTCYPMLKLLVQTRKPIILSTGLSSLNEVSDAVEFIDSCDSSYINDKKLALLQCTSAYPTPDQDANIEAMLTLKSEFGLPVGYSDHTLGPDAIEIAVALGAEIIEKHFTDTREGKSFRDHLIALTRDEVKSTLHQMRRIVALKGNGNKILTASESEAEHHISFRRSIYASRDLKAGEYLTDENLTVLRPFHGICASKLYSVIGKTLVRGVPAGHVLKDEDIN
;
A
#
# COMPACT_ATOMS: atom_id res chain seq x y z
N MET A 1 -1.07 24.17 11.83
CA MET A 1 -1.69 23.26 12.83
C MET A 1 -2.30 22.10 12.05
N SER A 2 -1.72 20.92 12.21
CA SER A 2 -1.94 19.74 11.34
C SER A 2 -3.34 19.15 11.52
N ILE A 3 -4.08 18.98 10.40
CA ILE A 3 -5.40 18.34 10.32
C ILE A 3 -5.30 16.79 10.44
N TYR A 4 -4.21 16.26 10.95
CA TYR A 4 -3.94 14.82 11.08
C TYR A 4 -4.12 14.25 12.49
N GLU A 5 -4.87 14.92 13.35
CA GLU A 5 -5.28 14.35 14.65
C GLU A 5 -6.79 14.15 14.61
N HIS A 6 -7.23 12.93 14.45
CA HIS A 6 -8.37 12.20 15.00
C HIS A 6 -8.93 11.14 14.04
N GLU A 7 -8.15 10.10 13.78
CA GLU A 7 -8.73 8.77 13.71
C GLU A 7 -7.82 7.87 14.56
N LYS A 8 -8.37 7.37 15.66
CA LYS A 8 -7.83 6.20 16.36
C LYS A 8 -8.05 4.99 15.47
N ASN A 9 -7.32 4.92 14.36
CA ASN A 9 -7.24 3.72 13.56
C ASN A 9 -6.38 2.73 14.33
N ASN A 10 -6.99 1.71 14.92
CA ASN A 10 -6.37 0.51 15.46
C ASN A 10 -5.76 -0.34 14.34
N ASN A 11 -5.00 0.25 13.42
CA ASN A 11 -4.35 -0.50 12.35
C ASN A 11 -3.04 -1.09 12.88
N SER A 12 -3.07 -2.39 13.19
CA SER A 12 -1.92 -3.17 13.68
C SER A 12 -0.74 -3.22 12.69
N PHE A 13 -0.96 -2.84 11.43
CA PHE A 13 0.01 -2.94 10.34
C PHE A 13 0.55 -1.58 9.89
N LYS A 14 0.45 -0.56 10.72
CA LYS A 14 0.91 0.78 10.36
C LYS A 14 2.43 0.88 10.49
N SER A 15 3.09 1.18 9.39
CA SER A 15 4.52 1.52 9.41
C SER A 15 4.77 2.80 10.21
N ARG A 16 5.90 2.84 10.93
CA ARG A 16 6.39 4.04 11.61
C ARG A 16 7.39 4.84 10.75
N LYS A 17 7.91 4.22 9.70
CA LYS A 17 9.00 4.77 8.87
C LYS A 17 8.55 5.08 7.44
N ASN A 18 7.64 4.28 6.91
CA ASN A 18 7.21 4.33 5.51
C ASN A 18 5.69 4.59 5.40
N PRO A 19 5.20 5.12 4.27
CA PRO A 19 3.76 5.35 4.07
C PRO A 19 2.96 4.06 3.90
N VAL A 20 3.63 2.96 3.55
CA VAL A 20 3.09 1.61 3.39
C VAL A 20 4.04 0.67 4.12
N PHE A 21 3.51 -0.34 4.82
CA PHE A 21 4.31 -1.31 5.56
C PHE A 21 5.05 -2.23 4.59
N PHE A 22 6.38 -2.16 4.55
CA PHE A 22 7.21 -2.92 3.62
C PHE A 22 7.92 -4.09 4.30
N ILE A 23 7.71 -5.29 3.79
CA ILE A 23 8.28 -6.55 4.27
C ILE A 23 9.35 -7.01 3.27
N ALA A 24 10.60 -7.06 3.72
CA ALA A 24 11.69 -7.70 2.97
C ALA A 24 11.70 -9.19 3.30
N GLU A 25 11.31 -10.02 2.33
CA GLU A 25 11.25 -11.48 2.46
C GLU A 25 12.56 -12.12 2.06
N ILE A 26 13.33 -12.62 3.01
CA ILE A 26 14.54 -13.42 2.74
C ILE A 26 14.14 -14.81 2.25
N GLY A 27 13.11 -15.41 2.87
CA GLY A 27 12.61 -16.73 2.50
C GLY A 27 13.71 -17.78 2.45
N GLY A 28 13.82 -18.49 1.34
CA GLY A 28 14.85 -19.50 1.10
C GLY A 28 16.14 -18.97 0.45
N ASN A 29 16.27 -17.65 0.22
CA ASN A 29 17.43 -17.08 -0.48
C ASN A 29 18.77 -17.27 0.22
N HIS A 30 18.77 -17.69 1.48
CA HIS A 30 19.99 -18.10 2.21
C HIS A 30 20.49 -19.49 1.80
N GLU A 31 19.70 -20.29 1.07
CA GLU A 31 20.06 -21.60 0.54
C GLU A 31 20.61 -22.59 1.60
N GLY A 32 20.11 -22.50 2.85
CA GLY A 32 20.57 -23.34 3.96
C GLY A 32 21.91 -22.91 4.60
N ASN A 33 22.43 -21.76 4.21
CA ASN A 33 23.69 -21.24 4.76
C ASN A 33 23.39 -20.12 5.76
N PHE A 34 23.72 -20.35 7.04
CA PHE A 34 23.43 -19.40 8.12
C PHE A 34 24.23 -18.10 8.02
N GLU A 35 25.53 -18.16 7.69
CA GLU A 35 26.35 -16.95 7.51
C GLU A 35 25.79 -16.08 6.40
N TYR A 36 25.31 -16.71 5.32
CA TYR A 36 24.67 -15.99 4.23
C TYR A 36 23.32 -15.41 4.63
N ALA A 37 22.52 -16.13 5.43
CA ALA A 37 21.29 -15.59 6.02
C ALA A 37 21.55 -14.33 6.85
N GLN A 38 22.64 -14.30 7.63
CA GLN A 38 23.05 -13.11 8.38
C GLN A 38 23.45 -11.94 7.47
N VAL A 39 24.14 -12.21 6.34
CA VAL A 39 24.46 -11.17 5.34
C VAL A 39 23.20 -10.59 4.75
N LEU A 40 22.28 -11.44 4.28
CA LEU A 40 20.99 -10.98 3.72
C LEU A 40 20.18 -10.19 4.74
N THR A 41 20.16 -10.63 6.01
CA THR A 41 19.47 -9.92 7.09
C THR A 41 20.03 -8.52 7.29
N ARG A 42 21.36 -8.35 7.38
CA ARG A 42 21.98 -7.02 7.49
C ARG A 42 21.63 -6.12 6.32
N LEU A 43 21.72 -6.62 5.10
CA LEU A 43 21.39 -5.85 3.90
C LEU A 43 19.89 -5.46 3.84
N ALA A 44 19.00 -6.36 4.27
CA ALA A 44 17.57 -6.09 4.38
C ALA A 44 17.29 -4.98 5.42
N LEU A 45 17.95 -5.01 6.56
CA LEU A 45 17.87 -3.97 7.59
C LEU A 45 18.38 -2.60 7.08
N GLU A 46 19.48 -2.60 6.36
CA GLU A 46 20.04 -1.40 5.73
C GLU A 46 19.18 -0.83 4.60
N SER A 47 18.30 -1.61 4.02
CA SER A 47 17.40 -1.17 2.94
C SER A 47 16.33 -0.18 3.40
N GLY A 48 16.02 -0.16 4.71
CA GLY A 48 14.97 0.67 5.29
C GLY A 48 13.58 0.01 5.29
N ALA A 49 13.50 -1.29 5.01
CA ALA A 49 12.27 -2.08 5.19
C ALA A 49 11.77 -2.00 6.64
N ASP A 50 10.45 -2.09 6.83
CA ASP A 50 9.82 -2.06 8.15
C ASP A 50 10.00 -3.39 8.89
N ALA A 51 9.95 -4.48 8.12
CA ALA A 51 10.10 -5.83 8.62
C ALA A 51 11.04 -6.65 7.75
N VAL A 52 11.71 -7.61 8.37
CA VAL A 52 12.47 -8.66 7.68
C VAL A 52 11.79 -10.00 7.99
N LYS A 53 11.46 -10.75 6.93
CA LYS A 53 10.71 -11.99 7.06
C LYS A 53 11.56 -13.22 6.69
N PHE A 54 11.33 -14.27 7.47
CA PHE A 54 11.95 -15.58 7.35
C PHE A 54 10.90 -16.68 7.14
N GLN A 55 11.37 -17.90 6.90
CA GLN A 55 10.56 -19.11 6.81
C GLN A 55 11.11 -20.14 7.78
N PHE A 56 10.31 -20.55 8.77
CA PHE A 56 10.72 -21.51 9.80
C PHE A 56 10.04 -22.84 9.58
N TYR A 57 10.83 -23.84 9.23
CA TYR A 57 10.39 -25.20 8.94
C TYR A 57 11.53 -26.19 9.10
N THR A 58 11.17 -27.49 9.19
CA THR A 58 12.05 -28.59 8.84
C THR A 58 11.48 -29.27 7.60
N GLY A 59 12.34 -29.84 6.75
CA GLY A 59 11.87 -30.53 5.54
C GLY A 59 10.80 -31.57 5.84
N ASP A 60 10.98 -32.34 6.94
CA ASP A 60 10.04 -33.39 7.35
C ASP A 60 8.72 -32.84 7.94
N SER A 61 8.72 -31.65 8.50
CA SER A 61 7.48 -31.03 8.99
C SER A 61 6.65 -30.36 7.88
N LEU A 62 7.28 -30.10 6.72
CA LEU A 62 6.67 -29.34 5.63
C LEU A 62 6.24 -30.24 4.45
N VAL A 63 7.05 -31.21 4.08
CA VAL A 63 6.85 -32.03 2.87
C VAL A 63 7.00 -33.52 3.19
N SER A 64 6.01 -34.31 2.78
CA SER A 64 6.07 -35.77 2.92
C SER A 64 7.25 -36.36 2.16
N PRO A 65 8.16 -37.07 2.83
CA PRO A 65 9.29 -37.72 2.17
C PRO A 65 8.88 -38.91 1.28
N ILE A 66 7.65 -39.39 1.45
CA ILE A 66 7.12 -40.52 0.65
C ILE A 66 6.45 -39.99 -0.62
N GLU A 67 5.54 -38.98 -0.49
CA GLU A 67 4.77 -38.45 -1.60
C GLU A 67 5.59 -37.50 -2.49
N SER A 68 6.63 -36.87 -1.95
CA SER A 68 7.44 -35.88 -2.68
C SER A 68 8.89 -35.85 -2.14
N SER A 69 9.62 -36.92 -2.37
CA SER A 69 10.99 -37.12 -1.85
C SER A 69 11.95 -36.01 -2.26
N ASP A 70 11.90 -35.57 -3.54
CA ASP A 70 12.82 -34.57 -4.07
C ASP A 70 12.55 -33.19 -3.44
N ARG A 71 11.26 -32.82 -3.24
CA ARG A 71 10.92 -31.59 -2.53
C ARG A 71 11.27 -31.65 -1.05
N ASN A 72 11.08 -32.81 -0.39
CA ASN A 72 11.47 -32.98 0.99
C ASN A 72 13.01 -32.82 1.14
N ALA A 73 13.80 -33.46 0.28
CA ALA A 73 15.24 -33.30 0.26
C ALA A 73 15.68 -31.85 -0.02
N HIS A 74 14.99 -31.16 -0.93
CA HIS A 74 15.24 -29.74 -1.19
C HIS A 74 15.02 -28.89 0.06
N PHE A 75 13.86 -29.01 0.74
CA PHE A 75 13.58 -28.25 1.95
C PHE A 75 14.53 -28.62 3.10
N LYS A 76 14.91 -29.87 3.25
CA LYS A 76 15.97 -30.26 4.20
C LYS A 76 17.31 -29.57 3.96
N LYS A 77 17.67 -29.37 2.70
CA LYS A 77 18.90 -28.64 2.36
C LYS A 77 18.83 -27.15 2.74
N PHE A 78 17.62 -26.57 2.75
CA PHE A 78 17.39 -25.15 2.98
C PHE A 78 16.97 -24.82 4.42
N GLU A 79 16.71 -25.83 5.27
CA GLU A 79 16.36 -25.58 6.67
C GLU A 79 17.54 -25.02 7.47
N LEU A 80 17.24 -24.14 8.41
CA LEU A 80 18.17 -23.63 9.42
C LEU A 80 17.80 -24.20 10.78
N LEU A 81 18.78 -24.31 11.67
CA LEU A 81 18.57 -24.74 13.04
C LEU A 81 17.73 -23.71 13.83
N ASP A 82 16.98 -24.17 14.83
CA ASP A 82 16.17 -23.30 15.69
C ASP A 82 16.99 -22.16 16.29
N GLU A 83 18.23 -22.43 16.71
CA GLU A 83 19.13 -21.45 17.31
C GLU A 83 19.65 -20.43 16.28
N GLU A 84 19.86 -20.84 15.03
CA GLU A 84 20.21 -19.98 13.91
C GLU A 84 19.04 -19.03 13.59
N ASN A 85 17.83 -19.56 13.50
CA ASN A 85 16.61 -18.77 13.30
C ASN A 85 16.38 -17.75 14.43
N LEU A 86 16.61 -18.15 15.69
CA LEU A 86 16.54 -17.24 16.84
C LEU A 86 17.61 -16.14 16.77
N ASN A 87 18.79 -16.43 16.25
CA ASN A 87 19.84 -15.44 16.06
C ASN A 87 19.42 -14.40 15.01
N LEU A 88 18.84 -14.82 13.87
CA LEU A 88 18.33 -13.91 12.86
C LEU A 88 17.22 -13.00 13.41
N ILE A 89 16.30 -13.55 14.22
CA ILE A 89 15.27 -12.75 14.92
C ILE A 89 15.93 -11.67 15.78
N ARG A 90 16.93 -12.04 16.61
CA ARG A 90 17.64 -11.09 17.48
C ARG A 90 18.31 -9.97 16.68
N MET A 91 18.95 -10.30 15.56
CA MET A 91 19.56 -9.28 14.69
C MET A 91 18.53 -8.24 14.20
N VAL A 92 17.31 -8.68 13.91
CA VAL A 92 16.23 -7.77 13.48
C VAL A 92 15.69 -6.94 14.66
N GLU A 93 15.47 -7.56 15.83
CA GLU A 93 15.04 -6.89 17.06
C GLU A 93 16.05 -5.79 17.48
N ASP A 94 17.34 -6.13 17.51
CA ASP A 94 18.42 -5.23 17.90
C ASP A 94 18.53 -3.99 16.99
N SER A 95 18.09 -4.11 15.73
CA SER A 95 18.04 -2.98 14.79
C SER A 95 16.82 -2.07 14.98
N GLY A 96 15.85 -2.47 15.80
CA GLY A 96 14.57 -1.79 15.97
C GLY A 96 13.60 -2.01 14.81
N SER A 97 13.86 -2.98 13.92
CA SER A 97 12.93 -3.42 12.87
C SER A 97 12.06 -4.57 13.38
N ILE A 98 11.05 -4.97 12.62
CA ILE A 98 10.08 -5.99 13.02
C ILE A 98 10.50 -7.35 12.47
N PRO A 99 10.85 -8.35 13.32
CA PRO A 99 11.05 -9.70 12.85
C PRO A 99 9.72 -10.35 12.52
N MET A 100 9.64 -10.98 11.36
CA MET A 100 8.48 -11.74 10.90
C MET A 100 8.89 -13.13 10.41
N ALA A 101 7.98 -14.07 10.50
CA ALA A 101 8.18 -15.39 9.92
C ALA A 101 6.86 -16.02 9.47
N SER A 102 6.95 -16.83 8.39
CA SER A 102 6.01 -17.92 8.16
C SER A 102 6.51 -19.13 8.96
N VAL A 103 5.70 -19.60 9.90
CA VAL A 103 6.05 -20.73 10.77
C VAL A 103 5.18 -21.92 10.41
N TRP A 104 5.79 -23.02 9.95
CA TRP A 104 5.04 -24.14 9.38
C TRP A 104 4.91 -25.35 10.31
N SER A 105 5.30 -25.23 11.56
CA SER A 105 5.04 -26.27 12.55
C SER A 105 4.63 -25.68 13.92
N ALA A 106 3.76 -26.40 14.62
CA ALA A 106 3.35 -26.02 15.99
C ALA A 106 4.55 -26.01 16.96
N GLN A 107 5.53 -26.90 16.77
CA GLN A 107 6.72 -26.95 17.60
C GLN A 107 7.56 -25.68 17.45
N MET A 108 7.80 -25.24 16.21
CA MET A 108 8.53 -24.00 15.95
C MET A 108 7.78 -22.76 16.42
N LEU A 109 6.44 -22.75 16.29
CA LEU A 109 5.62 -21.66 16.78
C LEU A 109 5.82 -21.45 18.29
N ASN A 110 5.99 -22.49 19.09
CA ASN A 110 6.17 -22.37 20.54
C ASN A 110 7.39 -21.52 20.93
N TRP A 111 8.51 -21.65 20.23
CA TRP A 111 9.70 -20.85 20.51
C TRP A 111 9.76 -19.54 19.74
N ALA A 112 9.18 -19.47 18.53
CA ALA A 112 9.20 -18.26 17.71
C ALA A 112 8.18 -17.22 18.18
N ASN A 113 6.98 -17.65 18.57
CA ASN A 113 5.89 -16.76 18.93
C ASN A 113 6.25 -15.68 19.98
N PRO A 114 6.99 -15.94 21.06
CA PRO A 114 7.34 -14.87 22.02
C PRO A 114 8.05 -13.67 21.42
N ARG A 115 8.76 -13.87 20.33
CA ARG A 115 9.58 -12.84 19.64
C ARG A 115 8.96 -12.25 18.40
N LEU A 116 7.96 -12.90 17.80
CA LEU A 116 7.24 -12.37 16.64
C LEU A 116 6.07 -11.52 17.12
N SER A 117 5.95 -10.29 16.62
CA SER A 117 4.82 -9.39 16.93
C SER A 117 3.68 -9.51 15.91
N ILE A 118 3.96 -10.02 14.73
CA ILE A 118 3.03 -10.23 13.62
C ILE A 118 3.32 -11.60 13.02
N HIS A 119 2.29 -12.37 12.72
CA HIS A 119 2.42 -13.64 12.02
C HIS A 119 2.15 -13.48 10.53
N LYS A 120 2.90 -14.20 9.70
CA LYS A 120 2.66 -14.30 8.26
C LYS A 120 2.22 -15.71 7.91
N VAL A 121 1.15 -15.78 7.13
CA VAL A 121 0.66 -17.02 6.52
C VAL A 121 0.89 -16.94 5.02
N GLY A 122 1.66 -17.88 4.48
CA GLY A 122 1.88 -18.00 3.04
C GLY A 122 0.63 -18.51 2.32
N SER A 123 0.53 -18.26 1.02
CA SER A 123 -0.62 -18.67 0.20
C SER A 123 -0.95 -20.16 0.28
N GLY A 124 0.06 -21.01 0.36
CA GLY A 124 -0.12 -22.47 0.47
C GLY A 124 -0.78 -22.94 1.76
N ASP A 125 -0.81 -22.10 2.79
CA ASP A 125 -1.37 -22.42 4.10
C ASP A 125 -2.73 -21.76 4.39
N LEU A 126 -3.30 -21.06 3.42
CA LEU A 126 -4.62 -20.43 3.57
C LEU A 126 -5.70 -21.45 4.01
N THR A 127 -5.61 -22.66 3.49
CA THR A 127 -6.53 -23.77 3.83
C THR A 127 -6.03 -24.65 4.99
N CYS A 128 -4.86 -24.32 5.60
CA CYS A 128 -4.33 -25.07 6.74
C CYS A 128 -4.98 -24.60 8.05
N TYR A 129 -6.26 -24.88 8.24
CA TYR A 129 -7.05 -24.46 9.40
C TYR A 129 -6.46 -24.86 10.75
N PRO A 130 -5.82 -26.04 10.92
CA PRO A 130 -5.12 -26.34 12.17
C PRO A 130 -4.05 -25.31 12.52
N MET A 131 -3.24 -24.84 11.54
CA MET A 131 -2.24 -23.80 11.78
C MET A 131 -2.87 -22.44 12.01
N LEU A 132 -3.89 -22.06 11.20
CA LEU A 132 -4.63 -20.80 11.40
C LEU A 132 -5.19 -20.71 12.83
N LYS A 133 -5.77 -21.79 13.34
CA LYS A 133 -6.29 -21.85 14.73
C LYS A 133 -5.19 -21.59 15.78
N LEU A 134 -4.00 -22.19 15.60
CA LEU A 134 -2.88 -21.97 16.52
C LEU A 134 -2.41 -20.51 16.47
N LEU A 135 -2.35 -19.91 15.29
CA LEU A 135 -1.94 -18.51 15.12
C LEU A 135 -2.97 -17.56 15.76
N VAL A 136 -4.27 -17.79 15.57
CA VAL A 136 -5.34 -17.02 16.21
C VAL A 136 -5.23 -17.07 17.75
N GLN A 137 -4.91 -18.22 18.33
CA GLN A 137 -4.73 -18.37 19.78
C GLN A 137 -3.59 -17.51 20.34
N THR A 138 -2.63 -17.09 19.52
CA THR A 138 -1.57 -16.16 19.93
C THR A 138 -2.08 -14.74 20.19
N ARG A 139 -3.25 -14.38 19.65
CA ARG A 139 -3.89 -13.04 19.68
C ARG A 139 -3.07 -11.94 19.02
N LYS A 140 -2.05 -12.29 18.24
CA LYS A 140 -1.21 -11.37 17.48
C LYS A 140 -1.78 -11.14 16.09
N PRO A 141 -1.53 -9.97 15.47
CA PRO A 141 -1.96 -9.70 14.10
C PRO A 141 -1.46 -10.77 13.11
N ILE A 142 -2.28 -11.06 12.10
CA ILE A 142 -1.98 -12.03 11.05
C ILE A 142 -2.04 -11.33 9.68
N ILE A 143 -1.03 -11.55 8.86
CA ILE A 143 -1.01 -11.20 7.44
C ILE A 143 -1.13 -12.50 6.64
N LEU A 144 -2.22 -12.64 5.88
CA LEU A 144 -2.57 -13.82 5.10
C LEU A 144 -2.46 -13.52 3.61
N SER A 145 -1.58 -14.23 2.90
CA SER A 145 -1.51 -14.19 1.43
C SER A 145 -2.54 -15.11 0.80
N THR A 146 -3.17 -14.66 -0.31
CA THR A 146 -4.34 -15.30 -0.93
C THR A 146 -4.06 -15.91 -2.31
N GLY A 147 -2.79 -16.12 -2.67
CA GLY A 147 -2.44 -16.86 -3.88
C GLY A 147 -2.92 -18.30 -3.83
N LEU A 148 -3.01 -18.96 -4.99
CA LEU A 148 -3.54 -20.33 -5.14
C LEU A 148 -5.00 -20.51 -4.73
N SER A 149 -5.73 -19.44 -4.43
CA SER A 149 -7.07 -19.52 -3.86
C SER A 149 -8.09 -18.71 -4.66
N SER A 150 -9.31 -19.21 -4.72
CA SER A 150 -10.48 -18.48 -5.17
C SER A 150 -11.00 -17.55 -4.05
N LEU A 151 -11.86 -16.58 -4.42
CA LEU A 151 -12.49 -15.69 -3.44
C LEU A 151 -13.29 -16.47 -2.39
N ASN A 152 -13.94 -17.58 -2.78
CA ASN A 152 -14.70 -18.43 -1.85
C ASN A 152 -13.78 -19.07 -0.81
N GLU A 153 -12.62 -19.61 -1.21
CA GLU A 153 -11.66 -20.19 -0.26
C GLU A 153 -11.07 -19.14 0.68
N VAL A 154 -10.89 -17.90 0.19
CA VAL A 154 -10.48 -16.77 1.06
C VAL A 154 -11.60 -16.44 2.05
N SER A 155 -12.88 -16.42 1.61
CA SER A 155 -14.04 -16.22 2.49
C SER A 155 -14.10 -17.28 3.57
N ASP A 156 -13.99 -18.56 3.19
CA ASP A 156 -14.00 -19.68 4.15
C ASP A 156 -12.89 -19.54 5.21
N ALA A 157 -11.68 -19.11 4.79
CA ALA A 157 -10.57 -18.90 5.72
C ALA A 157 -10.80 -17.70 6.67
N VAL A 158 -11.36 -16.60 6.15
CA VAL A 158 -11.72 -15.41 6.95
C VAL A 158 -12.82 -15.76 7.95
N GLU A 159 -13.88 -16.45 7.53
CA GLU A 159 -14.96 -16.92 8.40
C GLU A 159 -14.46 -17.90 9.46
N PHE A 160 -13.54 -18.80 9.11
CA PHE A 160 -12.91 -19.69 10.08
C PHE A 160 -12.13 -18.91 11.15
N ILE A 161 -11.32 -17.91 10.76
CA ILE A 161 -10.58 -17.05 11.70
C ILE A 161 -11.55 -16.27 12.59
N ASP A 162 -12.60 -15.68 12.01
CA ASP A 162 -13.65 -14.96 12.75
C ASP A 162 -14.36 -15.86 13.77
N SER A 163 -14.68 -17.08 13.39
CA SER A 163 -15.29 -18.07 14.28
C SER A 163 -14.39 -18.47 15.47
N CYS A 164 -13.06 -18.39 15.27
CA CYS A 164 -12.09 -18.66 16.34
C CYS A 164 -11.93 -17.47 17.31
N ASP A 165 -11.86 -16.25 16.77
CA ASP A 165 -11.77 -14.97 17.53
C ASP A 165 -12.19 -13.80 16.62
N SER A 166 -13.39 -13.29 16.84
CA SER A 166 -13.96 -12.19 16.03
C SER A 166 -13.18 -10.86 16.15
N SER A 167 -12.28 -10.74 17.11
CA SER A 167 -11.41 -9.55 17.20
C SER A 167 -10.49 -9.39 15.99
N TYR A 168 -10.21 -10.47 15.26
CA TYR A 168 -9.39 -10.39 14.04
C TYR A 168 -10.06 -9.58 12.93
N ILE A 169 -11.38 -9.63 12.87
CA ILE A 169 -12.17 -8.85 11.91
C ILE A 169 -12.53 -7.48 12.51
N ASN A 170 -13.11 -7.46 13.71
CA ASN A 170 -13.62 -6.25 14.34
C ASN A 170 -12.53 -5.23 14.65
N ASP A 171 -11.35 -5.67 15.11
CA ASP A 171 -10.21 -4.83 15.44
C ASP A 171 -9.19 -4.75 14.30
N LYS A 172 -9.51 -5.31 13.12
CA LYS A 172 -8.63 -5.35 11.93
C LYS A 172 -7.25 -5.93 12.23
N LYS A 173 -7.19 -7.03 12.98
CA LYS A 173 -5.95 -7.77 13.26
C LYS A 173 -5.58 -8.76 12.16
N LEU A 174 -6.47 -8.98 11.18
CA LEU A 174 -6.21 -9.73 9.96
C LEU A 174 -6.00 -8.76 8.81
N ALA A 175 -4.96 -9.00 8.00
CA ALA A 175 -4.74 -8.33 6.73
C ALA A 175 -4.63 -9.36 5.61
N LEU A 176 -5.11 -9.03 4.41
CA LEU A 176 -5.10 -9.90 3.24
C LEU A 176 -4.15 -9.36 2.17
N LEU A 177 -3.27 -10.20 1.64
CA LEU A 177 -2.41 -9.82 0.53
C LEU A 177 -2.86 -10.52 -0.74
N GLN A 178 -3.22 -9.76 -1.78
CA GLN A 178 -3.25 -10.29 -3.13
C GLN A 178 -1.87 -10.84 -3.48
N CYS A 179 -1.85 -12.01 -4.10
CA CYS A 179 -0.63 -12.71 -4.44
C CYS A 179 -0.88 -13.69 -5.58
N THR A 180 0.10 -13.85 -6.48
CA THR A 180 0.13 -14.96 -7.45
C THR A 180 1.36 -15.80 -7.18
N SER A 181 1.16 -17.10 -6.90
CA SER A 181 2.23 -18.03 -6.52
C SER A 181 2.89 -18.66 -7.75
N ALA A 182 3.40 -17.82 -8.64
CA ALA A 182 4.28 -18.16 -9.75
C ALA A 182 5.60 -17.40 -9.61
N TYR A 183 6.75 -18.01 -9.95
CA TYR A 183 8.09 -17.46 -9.67
C TYR A 183 8.98 -17.55 -10.91
N PRO A 184 9.08 -16.49 -11.78
CA PRO A 184 8.37 -15.21 -11.67
C PRO A 184 6.87 -15.30 -12.02
N THR A 185 6.07 -14.36 -11.52
CA THR A 185 4.69 -14.16 -11.98
C THR A 185 4.73 -13.40 -13.31
N PRO A 186 4.09 -13.90 -14.38
CA PRO A 186 3.86 -13.13 -15.59
C PRO A 186 2.99 -11.89 -15.31
N ASP A 187 3.25 -10.77 -16.00
CA ASP A 187 2.56 -9.51 -15.73
C ASP A 187 1.03 -9.62 -15.82
N GLN A 188 0.51 -10.37 -16.82
CA GLN A 188 -0.93 -10.59 -17.00
C GLN A 188 -1.58 -11.39 -15.86
N ASP A 189 -0.79 -12.13 -15.07
CA ASP A 189 -1.27 -12.99 -13.98
C ASP A 189 -1.09 -12.32 -12.60
N ALA A 190 -0.48 -11.14 -12.53
CA ALA A 190 -0.30 -10.40 -11.28
C ALA A 190 -1.64 -9.99 -10.66
N ASN A 191 -2.61 -9.61 -11.48
CA ASN A 191 -4.00 -9.29 -11.10
C ASN A 191 -4.10 -8.42 -9.85
N ILE A 192 -3.38 -7.30 -9.85
CA ILE A 192 -3.26 -6.43 -8.67
C ILE A 192 -4.61 -5.85 -8.24
N GLU A 193 -5.54 -5.64 -9.19
CA GLU A 193 -6.89 -5.15 -8.89
C GLU A 193 -7.70 -6.10 -8.00
N ALA A 194 -7.36 -7.40 -7.94
CA ALA A 194 -8.01 -8.33 -6.99
C ALA A 194 -7.82 -7.90 -5.53
N MET A 195 -6.79 -7.10 -5.22
CA MET A 195 -6.63 -6.45 -3.92
C MET A 195 -7.83 -5.56 -3.55
N LEU A 196 -8.40 -4.85 -4.54
CA LEU A 196 -9.58 -4.00 -4.32
C LEU A 196 -10.83 -4.86 -4.08
N THR A 197 -10.94 -6.01 -4.74
CA THR A 197 -12.00 -7.00 -4.47
C THR A 197 -11.92 -7.50 -3.03
N LEU A 198 -10.72 -7.89 -2.57
CA LEU A 198 -10.51 -8.32 -1.18
C LEU A 198 -10.88 -7.20 -0.19
N LYS A 199 -10.51 -5.95 -0.48
CA LYS A 199 -10.87 -4.81 0.38
C LYS A 199 -12.37 -4.57 0.44
N SER A 200 -13.04 -4.64 -0.71
CA SER A 200 -14.49 -4.43 -0.81
C SER A 200 -15.29 -5.52 -0.11
N GLU A 201 -14.85 -6.77 -0.26
CA GLU A 201 -15.56 -7.94 0.29
C GLU A 201 -15.43 -8.03 1.80
N PHE A 202 -14.20 -7.87 2.31
CA PHE A 202 -13.91 -8.14 3.73
C PHE A 202 -13.77 -6.89 4.60
N GLY A 203 -13.61 -5.71 4.03
CA GLY A 203 -13.38 -4.46 4.80
C GLY A 203 -12.09 -4.45 5.63
N LEU A 204 -11.19 -5.40 5.38
CA LEU A 204 -9.91 -5.58 6.08
C LEU A 204 -8.79 -4.75 5.45
N PRO A 205 -7.67 -4.52 6.16
CA PRO A 205 -6.44 -4.03 5.55
C PRO A 205 -5.98 -4.95 4.42
N VAL A 206 -5.56 -4.36 3.29
CA VAL A 206 -5.12 -5.14 2.14
C VAL A 206 -3.74 -4.71 1.67
N GLY A 207 -3.05 -5.63 1.00
CA GLY A 207 -1.75 -5.38 0.42
C GLY A 207 -1.44 -6.32 -0.74
N TYR A 208 -0.19 -6.32 -1.15
CA TYR A 208 0.29 -7.11 -2.27
C TYR A 208 1.59 -7.86 -1.91
N SER A 209 1.61 -9.16 -2.12
CA SER A 209 2.81 -10.02 -2.04
C SER A 209 3.27 -10.29 -3.46
N ASP A 210 4.40 -9.70 -3.84
CA ASP A 210 4.84 -9.57 -5.22
C ASP A 210 5.90 -10.59 -5.62
N HIS A 211 5.61 -11.34 -6.70
CA HIS A 211 6.54 -12.28 -7.33
C HIS A 211 6.81 -11.93 -8.81
N THR A 212 6.45 -10.72 -9.27
CA THR A 212 6.83 -10.23 -10.60
C THR A 212 8.31 -9.83 -10.65
N LEU A 213 8.81 -9.49 -11.83
CA LEU A 213 10.15 -8.93 -11.97
C LEU A 213 10.14 -7.43 -11.71
N GLY A 214 11.13 -6.95 -10.96
CA GLY A 214 11.27 -5.52 -10.68
C GLY A 214 10.25 -4.96 -9.68
N PRO A 215 10.10 -3.62 -9.59
CA PRO A 215 9.24 -2.94 -8.62
C PRO A 215 7.89 -2.46 -9.16
N ASP A 216 7.62 -2.56 -10.47
CA ASP A 216 6.50 -1.88 -11.14
C ASP A 216 5.13 -2.31 -10.56
N ALA A 217 4.96 -3.60 -10.27
CA ALA A 217 3.75 -4.12 -9.64
C ALA A 217 3.52 -3.55 -8.24
N ILE A 218 4.60 -3.32 -7.49
CA ILE A 218 4.56 -2.67 -6.16
C ILE A 218 4.04 -1.23 -6.30
N GLU A 219 4.54 -0.48 -7.28
CA GLU A 219 4.13 0.91 -7.51
C GLU A 219 2.63 1.00 -7.86
N ILE A 220 2.13 0.09 -8.70
CA ILE A 220 0.71 -0.02 -9.04
C ILE A 220 -0.11 -0.38 -7.78
N ALA A 221 0.31 -1.37 -6.99
CA ALA A 221 -0.39 -1.78 -5.78
C ALA A 221 -0.50 -0.61 -4.78
N VAL A 222 0.58 0.16 -4.58
CA VAL A 222 0.59 1.35 -3.72
C VAL A 222 -0.34 2.45 -4.25
N ALA A 223 -0.36 2.68 -5.55
CA ALA A 223 -1.27 3.63 -6.18
C ALA A 223 -2.74 3.22 -5.98
N LEU A 224 -3.05 1.93 -6.04
CA LEU A 224 -4.38 1.37 -5.76
C LEU A 224 -4.72 1.32 -4.27
N GLY A 225 -3.78 1.60 -3.38
CA GLY A 225 -4.04 1.73 -1.94
C GLY A 225 -3.62 0.53 -1.10
N ALA A 226 -2.62 -0.21 -1.53
CA ALA A 226 -1.96 -1.21 -0.68
C ALA A 226 -1.49 -0.57 0.64
N GLU A 227 -1.78 -1.23 1.74
CA GLU A 227 -1.32 -0.85 3.08
C GLU A 227 -0.06 -1.62 3.48
N ILE A 228 0.14 -2.78 2.84
CA ILE A 228 1.25 -3.71 3.08
C ILE A 228 1.84 -4.15 1.73
N ILE A 229 3.15 -4.18 1.63
CA ILE A 229 3.89 -4.77 0.51
C ILE A 229 4.85 -5.82 1.04
N GLU A 230 4.86 -6.98 0.41
CA GLU A 230 5.86 -8.01 0.63
C GLU A 230 6.62 -8.27 -0.67
N LYS A 231 7.94 -8.30 -0.62
CA LYS A 231 8.82 -8.60 -1.76
C LYS A 231 10.01 -9.42 -1.32
N HIS A 232 10.38 -10.42 -2.12
CA HIS A 232 11.60 -11.19 -1.91
C HIS A 232 12.82 -10.28 -1.92
N PHE A 233 13.82 -10.64 -1.11
CA PHE A 233 15.04 -9.85 -0.90
C PHE A 233 16.29 -10.68 -1.20
N THR A 234 17.28 -10.07 -1.84
CA THR A 234 18.59 -10.67 -2.13
C THR A 234 19.71 -9.64 -2.07
N ASP A 235 20.94 -10.13 -2.01
CA ASP A 235 22.15 -9.31 -2.20
C ASP A 235 22.41 -9.03 -3.69
N THR A 236 22.26 -10.06 -4.54
CA THR A 236 22.44 -10.02 -5.98
C THR A 236 21.64 -11.14 -6.65
N ARG A 237 21.30 -10.97 -7.91
CA ARG A 237 20.72 -12.00 -8.77
C ARG A 237 21.79 -12.72 -9.59
N GLU A 238 22.94 -12.08 -9.77
CA GLU A 238 24.04 -12.62 -10.58
C GLU A 238 24.66 -13.85 -9.93
N GLY A 239 24.80 -14.92 -10.69
CA GLY A 239 25.37 -16.19 -10.23
C GLY A 239 24.47 -17.02 -9.32
N LYS A 240 23.21 -16.62 -9.10
CA LYS A 240 22.25 -17.36 -8.28
C LYS A 240 21.41 -18.31 -9.12
N SER A 241 21.16 -19.50 -8.58
CA SER A 241 20.35 -20.53 -9.24
C SER A 241 19.00 -20.77 -8.56
N PHE A 242 18.86 -20.42 -7.28
CA PHE A 242 17.58 -20.54 -6.60
C PHE A 242 16.60 -19.48 -7.12
N ARG A 243 15.41 -19.93 -7.52
CA ARG A 243 14.42 -19.14 -8.30
C ARG A 243 14.00 -17.82 -7.64
N ASP A 244 13.95 -17.80 -6.29
CA ASP A 244 13.43 -16.65 -5.55
C ASP A 244 14.38 -15.45 -5.62
N HIS A 245 15.68 -15.66 -5.91
CA HIS A 245 16.61 -14.56 -6.19
C HIS A 245 16.21 -13.76 -7.43
N LEU A 246 15.66 -14.42 -8.45
CA LEU A 246 15.30 -13.75 -9.71
C LEU A 246 14.25 -12.66 -9.52
N ILE A 247 13.26 -12.92 -8.67
CA ILE A 247 12.15 -12.01 -8.38
C ILE A 247 12.45 -11.04 -7.23
N ALA A 248 13.57 -11.23 -6.55
CA ALA A 248 13.93 -10.47 -5.37
C ALA A 248 14.46 -9.07 -5.73
N LEU A 249 14.30 -8.12 -4.82
CA LEU A 249 14.97 -6.82 -4.86
C LEU A 249 16.22 -6.83 -4.00
N THR A 250 17.24 -6.10 -4.45
CA THR A 250 18.47 -5.83 -3.69
C THR A 250 18.24 -4.68 -2.71
N ARG A 251 19.21 -4.46 -1.79
CA ARG A 251 19.18 -3.36 -0.83
C ARG A 251 18.90 -2.00 -1.47
N ASP A 252 19.59 -1.69 -2.54
CA ASP A 252 19.49 -0.36 -3.17
C ASP A 252 18.22 -0.22 -4.00
N GLU A 253 17.74 -1.33 -4.60
CA GLU A 253 16.43 -1.36 -5.25
C GLU A 253 15.29 -1.18 -4.23
N VAL A 254 15.35 -1.80 -3.05
CA VAL A 254 14.37 -1.56 -1.99
C VAL A 254 14.38 -0.10 -1.54
N LYS A 255 15.57 0.52 -1.35
CA LYS A 255 15.67 1.96 -1.03
C LYS A 255 14.98 2.83 -2.08
N SER A 256 15.23 2.53 -3.37
CA SER A 256 14.61 3.24 -4.48
C SER A 256 13.09 3.05 -4.48
N THR A 257 12.63 1.81 -4.30
CA THR A 257 11.19 1.48 -4.24
C THR A 257 10.50 2.21 -3.10
N LEU A 258 11.09 2.23 -1.90
CA LEU A 258 10.55 2.98 -0.75
C LEU A 258 10.48 4.49 -1.02
N HIS A 259 11.45 5.04 -1.76
CA HIS A 259 11.41 6.43 -2.18
C HIS A 259 10.25 6.69 -3.16
N GLN A 260 10.05 5.83 -4.17
CA GLN A 260 8.94 5.93 -5.11
C GLN A 260 7.58 5.76 -4.43
N MET A 261 7.45 4.83 -3.49
CA MET A 261 6.23 4.64 -2.71
C MET A 261 5.83 5.93 -1.96
N ARG A 262 6.79 6.64 -1.34
CA ARG A 262 6.52 7.94 -0.69
C ARG A 262 6.01 8.97 -1.68
N ARG A 263 6.62 9.01 -2.88
CA ARG A 263 6.21 9.91 -3.96
C ARG A 263 4.81 9.58 -4.46
N ILE A 264 4.50 8.31 -4.69
CA ILE A 264 3.17 7.84 -5.13
C ILE A 264 2.08 8.25 -4.14
N VAL A 265 2.30 7.99 -2.83
CA VAL A 265 1.35 8.35 -1.78
C VAL A 265 1.13 9.87 -1.72
N ALA A 266 2.19 10.67 -1.86
CA ALA A 266 2.09 12.13 -1.92
C ALA A 266 1.29 12.60 -3.16
N LEU A 267 1.56 12.02 -4.33
CA LEU A 267 0.85 12.34 -5.57
C LEU A 267 -0.63 11.91 -5.54
N LYS A 268 -0.93 10.78 -4.90
CA LYS A 268 -2.29 10.27 -4.73
C LYS A 268 -3.17 11.23 -3.94
N GLY A 269 -2.62 11.90 -2.93
CA GLY A 269 -3.36 12.84 -2.08
C GLY A 269 -4.47 12.14 -1.27
N ASN A 270 -5.48 12.91 -0.88
CA ASN A 270 -6.61 12.44 -0.04
C ASN A 270 -7.96 12.34 -0.78
N GLY A 271 -7.97 12.57 -2.10
CA GLY A 271 -9.18 12.51 -2.94
C GLY A 271 -10.13 13.73 -2.81
N ASN A 272 -9.88 14.67 -1.91
CA ASN A 272 -10.73 15.85 -1.77
C ASN A 272 -10.48 16.84 -2.92
N LYS A 273 -11.55 17.16 -3.69
CA LYS A 273 -11.45 18.17 -4.76
C LYS A 273 -11.66 19.57 -4.20
N ILE A 274 -10.58 20.17 -3.72
CA ILE A 274 -10.54 21.54 -3.19
C ILE A 274 -9.48 22.37 -3.93
N LEU A 275 -9.54 23.69 -3.75
CA LEU A 275 -8.45 24.58 -4.17
C LEU A 275 -7.20 24.23 -3.37
N THR A 276 -6.10 23.93 -4.07
CA THR A 276 -4.84 23.57 -3.40
C THR A 276 -4.14 24.80 -2.81
N ALA A 277 -3.27 24.57 -1.83
CA ALA A 277 -2.47 25.64 -1.23
C ALA A 277 -1.64 26.38 -2.28
N SER A 278 -0.97 25.65 -3.18
CA SER A 278 -0.17 26.23 -4.26
C SER A 278 -0.97 27.08 -5.25
N GLU A 279 -2.20 26.65 -5.59
CA GLU A 279 -3.09 27.47 -6.44
C GLU A 279 -3.57 28.74 -5.71
N SER A 280 -3.76 28.65 -4.40
CA SER A 280 -4.18 29.78 -3.54
C SER A 280 -3.05 30.78 -3.36
N GLU A 281 -1.85 30.31 -3.02
CA GLU A 281 -0.62 31.12 -2.83
C GLU A 281 -0.21 31.85 -4.12
N ALA A 282 -0.36 31.21 -5.26
CA ALA A 282 -0.08 31.79 -6.58
C ALA A 282 -1.21 32.71 -7.08
N GLU A 283 -2.30 32.89 -6.32
CA GLU A 283 -3.49 33.65 -6.71
C GLU A 283 -4.08 33.22 -8.07
N HIS A 284 -3.86 31.97 -8.47
CA HIS A 284 -4.32 31.44 -9.76
C HIS A 284 -5.85 31.45 -9.88
N HIS A 285 -6.56 31.33 -8.75
CA HIS A 285 -8.03 31.46 -8.68
C HIS A 285 -8.52 32.88 -9.03
N ILE A 286 -7.66 33.89 -8.91
CA ILE A 286 -7.91 35.26 -9.34
C ILE A 286 -7.44 35.47 -10.78
N SER A 287 -6.15 35.22 -11.05
CA SER A 287 -5.55 35.56 -12.33
C SER A 287 -6.09 34.73 -13.51
N PHE A 288 -6.50 33.48 -13.30
CA PHE A 288 -6.95 32.56 -14.37
C PHE A 288 -8.47 32.46 -14.53
N ARG A 289 -9.25 32.80 -13.52
CA ARG A 289 -10.69 32.84 -13.63
C ARG A 289 -11.15 34.12 -14.33
N ARG A 290 -12.42 34.13 -14.83
CA ARG A 290 -12.99 35.23 -15.55
C ARG A 290 -14.08 35.88 -14.76
N SER A 291 -14.18 37.22 -14.90
CA SER A 291 -15.34 38.03 -14.50
C SER A 291 -16.08 38.55 -15.72
N ILE A 292 -17.24 39.15 -15.49
CA ILE A 292 -18.03 39.87 -16.50
C ILE A 292 -17.49 41.30 -16.61
N TYR A 293 -17.27 41.76 -17.83
CA TYR A 293 -16.75 43.08 -18.17
C TYR A 293 -17.66 43.79 -19.16
N ALA A 294 -17.68 45.09 -19.14
CA ALA A 294 -18.27 45.90 -20.19
C ALA A 294 -17.46 45.79 -21.49
N SER A 295 -18.10 45.45 -22.61
CA SER A 295 -17.41 45.36 -23.92
C SER A 295 -17.20 46.72 -24.58
N ARG A 296 -17.94 47.72 -24.16
CA ARG A 296 -17.89 49.12 -24.59
C ARG A 296 -18.26 50.04 -23.44
N ASP A 297 -18.22 51.36 -23.63
CA ASP A 297 -18.76 52.33 -22.67
C ASP A 297 -20.28 52.14 -22.52
N LEU A 298 -20.74 52.04 -21.27
CA LEU A 298 -22.15 51.87 -20.92
C LEU A 298 -22.62 53.02 -20.01
N LYS A 299 -23.88 53.45 -20.18
CA LYS A 299 -24.47 54.53 -19.40
C LYS A 299 -25.28 54.02 -18.19
N ALA A 300 -25.45 54.85 -17.20
CA ALA A 300 -26.39 54.58 -16.11
C ALA A 300 -27.82 54.33 -16.66
N GLY A 301 -28.50 53.31 -16.13
CA GLY A 301 -29.83 52.89 -16.58
C GLY A 301 -29.83 52.02 -17.83
N GLU A 302 -28.68 51.75 -18.48
CA GLU A 302 -28.60 50.92 -19.66
C GLU A 302 -28.79 49.43 -19.30
N TYR A 303 -29.59 48.74 -20.13
CA TYR A 303 -29.80 47.30 -19.97
C TYR A 303 -28.56 46.51 -20.39
N LEU A 304 -28.19 45.49 -19.60
CA LEU A 304 -27.11 44.57 -19.88
C LEU A 304 -27.58 43.50 -20.87
N THR A 305 -26.81 43.28 -21.92
CA THR A 305 -27.11 42.33 -23.02
C THR A 305 -25.87 41.55 -23.39
N ASP A 306 -26.04 40.46 -24.14
CA ASP A 306 -24.92 39.68 -24.70
C ASP A 306 -23.97 40.53 -25.56
N GLU A 307 -24.49 41.60 -26.22
CA GLU A 307 -23.71 42.44 -27.14
C GLU A 307 -22.82 43.45 -26.40
N ASN A 308 -23.23 43.89 -25.18
CA ASN A 308 -22.52 44.91 -24.43
C ASN A 308 -21.71 44.38 -23.24
N LEU A 309 -21.71 43.04 -23.06
CA LEU A 309 -20.92 42.34 -22.07
C LEU A 309 -19.89 41.44 -22.72
N THR A 310 -18.81 41.17 -21.98
CA THR A 310 -17.80 40.21 -22.35
C THR A 310 -17.25 39.54 -21.08
N VAL A 311 -16.53 38.41 -21.24
CA VAL A 311 -15.93 37.69 -20.12
C VAL A 311 -14.42 37.64 -20.27
N LEU A 312 -13.71 38.34 -19.39
CA LEU A 312 -12.27 38.49 -19.41
C LEU A 312 -11.64 38.01 -18.08
N ARG A 313 -10.33 37.84 -18.08
CA ARG A 313 -9.52 37.76 -16.87
C ARG A 313 -9.03 39.15 -16.49
N PRO A 314 -8.73 39.36 -15.21
CA PRO A 314 -8.80 38.51 -14.04
C PRO A 314 -10.19 38.44 -13.38
N PHE A 315 -10.33 37.62 -12.34
CA PHE A 315 -11.52 37.51 -11.51
C PHE A 315 -11.50 38.55 -10.38
N HIS A 316 -12.11 39.73 -10.63
CA HIS A 316 -12.17 40.82 -9.65
C HIS A 316 -13.59 41.32 -9.39
N GLY A 317 -14.60 40.74 -10.03
CA GLY A 317 -16.00 41.17 -9.92
C GLY A 317 -16.96 39.99 -10.04
N ILE A 318 -18.08 40.19 -10.72
CA ILE A 318 -19.08 39.16 -10.91
C ILE A 318 -18.48 38.01 -11.74
N CYS A 319 -18.58 36.78 -11.24
CA CYS A 319 -18.08 35.59 -11.91
C CYS A 319 -18.74 35.44 -13.30
N ALA A 320 -17.95 35.08 -14.31
CA ALA A 320 -18.43 34.77 -15.64
C ALA A 320 -19.58 33.73 -15.68
N SER A 321 -19.63 32.82 -14.70
CA SER A 321 -20.71 31.83 -14.57
C SER A 321 -22.08 32.45 -14.34
N LYS A 322 -22.13 33.71 -13.89
CA LYS A 322 -23.35 34.46 -13.65
C LYS A 322 -23.83 35.33 -14.85
N LEU A 323 -23.15 35.24 -16.01
CA LEU A 323 -23.44 36.09 -17.17
C LEU A 323 -24.93 36.11 -17.51
N TYR A 324 -25.53 34.94 -17.66
CA TYR A 324 -26.96 34.86 -18.03
C TYR A 324 -27.95 35.35 -16.94
N SER A 325 -27.51 35.44 -15.69
CA SER A 325 -28.30 36.00 -14.61
C SER A 325 -28.15 37.52 -14.49
N VAL A 326 -27.17 38.09 -15.18
CA VAL A 326 -26.91 39.54 -15.24
C VAL A 326 -27.58 40.19 -16.45
N ILE A 327 -27.74 39.44 -17.55
CA ILE A 327 -28.44 39.90 -18.73
C ILE A 327 -29.88 40.31 -18.37
N GLY A 328 -30.31 41.47 -18.90
CA GLY A 328 -31.63 42.06 -18.62
C GLY A 328 -31.70 42.96 -17.38
N LYS A 329 -30.64 42.97 -16.56
CA LYS A 329 -30.48 43.91 -15.46
C LYS A 329 -30.03 45.27 -15.96
N THR A 330 -30.13 46.31 -15.14
CA THR A 330 -29.74 47.69 -15.48
C THR A 330 -28.52 48.12 -14.70
N LEU A 331 -27.67 48.95 -15.32
CA LEU A 331 -26.54 49.58 -14.64
C LEU A 331 -27.00 50.71 -13.71
N VAL A 332 -26.45 50.72 -12.49
CA VAL A 332 -26.67 51.80 -11.51
C VAL A 332 -25.90 53.07 -11.91
N ARG A 333 -24.70 52.89 -12.48
CA ARG A 333 -23.80 53.98 -12.91
C ARG A 333 -23.17 53.68 -14.26
N GLY A 334 -22.73 54.72 -14.97
CA GLY A 334 -21.98 54.53 -16.20
C GLY A 334 -20.61 53.95 -15.96
N VAL A 335 -20.15 53.00 -16.82
CA VAL A 335 -18.85 52.33 -16.74
C VAL A 335 -18.16 52.37 -18.09
N PRO A 336 -16.83 52.50 -18.15
CA PRO A 336 -16.10 52.48 -19.41
C PRO A 336 -15.92 51.05 -19.96
N ALA A 337 -15.58 50.95 -21.24
CA ALA A 337 -15.14 49.68 -21.83
C ALA A 337 -14.03 49.04 -21.01
N GLY A 338 -14.08 47.74 -20.82
CA GLY A 338 -13.09 47.00 -20.03
C GLY A 338 -13.27 47.12 -18.51
N HIS A 339 -14.29 47.81 -18.02
CA HIS A 339 -14.62 47.82 -16.59
C HIS A 339 -15.18 46.47 -16.15
N VAL A 340 -14.68 45.92 -15.03
CA VAL A 340 -15.20 44.70 -14.43
C VAL A 340 -16.52 45.03 -13.69
N LEU A 341 -17.59 44.32 -14.00
CA LEU A 341 -18.86 44.50 -13.29
C LEU A 341 -18.81 43.86 -11.91
N LYS A 342 -19.30 44.58 -10.92
CA LYS A 342 -19.50 44.15 -9.53
C LYS A 342 -20.98 44.16 -9.17
N ASP A 343 -21.36 43.48 -8.09
CA ASP A 343 -22.76 43.43 -7.64
C ASP A 343 -23.33 44.82 -7.37
N GLU A 344 -22.49 45.79 -6.95
CA GLU A 344 -22.85 47.18 -6.72
C GLU A 344 -23.13 48.00 -8.01
N ASP A 345 -22.73 47.52 -9.17
CA ASP A 345 -22.89 48.18 -10.46
C ASP A 345 -24.24 47.85 -11.11
N ILE A 346 -24.99 46.90 -10.58
CA ILE A 346 -26.21 46.36 -11.22
C ILE A 346 -27.40 46.32 -10.25
N ASN A 347 -28.61 46.53 -10.80
CA ASN A 347 -29.90 46.37 -10.10
C ASN A 347 -30.54 45.02 -10.40
#